data_02522b0d04a207d8d263bf81f726d828
#
_entry.id   02522b0d04a207d8d263bf81f726d828
#
_cell.length_a   1.000
_cell.length_b   1.000
_cell.length_c   1.000
_cell.angle_alpha   90.00
_cell.angle_beta   90.00
_cell.angle_gamma   90.00
#
_symmetry.space_group_name_H-M   'P 1'
#
loop_
_entity.id
_entity.type
_entity.pdbx_description
1 polymer ?
#
loop_
_entity_poly.entity_id
_entity_poly.type
_entity_poly.pdbx_seq_one_letter_code
_entity_poly.pdbx_strand_id
1 'polypeptide(L)'
;SLYLDNTGRVGEDILNGELISLSPGINVITPQISWENIYPNSSSAPTSTIEIEVMDGVINGSVANFQLNVHNESGYQEMFTFNISVGQVTVSDPLGPDSYGYYIYDSGDSEYDLAPDYNWIEIDPAYGGDGNDLNISDNGDNQDESQVVNLPFTFRFYGKDYDQITICSNGWISFGETEMESFRNYNLPGAGGPSPMLAVFWDDLTTTNGGDVFTKYIQPQNDVPGMFIIEWSDVRTYDEYSIESFQAILYQNAVLPNFDGEIKLQYKEFNNT
;
A
#
# COMPACT_ATOMS: atom_id res chain seq x y z
N SER A 1 -25.65 -8.43 -15.60
CA SER A 1 -26.73 -7.73 -16.29
C SER A 1 -27.24 -6.58 -15.45
N LEU A 2 -27.50 -5.43 -16.07
CA LEU A 2 -28.03 -4.22 -15.41
C LEU A 2 -29.58 -4.24 -15.54
N TYR A 3 -30.28 -4.62 -14.49
CA TYR A 3 -31.73 -4.54 -14.42
C TYR A 3 -32.14 -3.13 -13.97
N LEU A 4 -33.24 -2.60 -14.54
CA LEU A 4 -33.89 -1.39 -14.08
C LEU A 4 -35.17 -1.73 -13.31
N ASP A 5 -35.28 -1.22 -12.09
CA ASP A 5 -36.49 -1.34 -11.28
C ASP A 5 -37.31 -0.06 -11.38
N ASN A 6 -38.47 -0.14 -11.97
CA ASN A 6 -39.43 0.97 -12.00
C ASN A 6 -40.29 0.97 -10.73
N THR A 7 -39.90 1.79 -9.76
CA THR A 7 -40.64 1.99 -8.50
C THR A 7 -41.77 3.05 -8.63
N GLY A 8 -41.86 3.67 -9.81
CA GLY A 8 -42.83 4.70 -10.11
C GLY A 8 -44.23 4.16 -10.45
N ARG A 9 -45.14 5.05 -10.81
CA ARG A 9 -46.50 4.76 -11.18
C ARG A 9 -46.78 4.80 -12.69
N VAL A 10 -45.77 5.26 -13.45
CA VAL A 10 -45.86 5.42 -14.90
C VAL A 10 -44.90 4.42 -15.54
N GLY A 11 -45.33 3.74 -16.58
CA GLY A 11 -44.48 2.89 -17.40
C GLY A 11 -43.85 3.67 -18.52
N GLU A 12 -42.73 3.15 -19.04
CA GLU A 12 -42.03 3.67 -20.21
C GLU A 12 -41.87 2.54 -21.23
N ASP A 13 -42.01 2.90 -22.51
CA ASP A 13 -41.87 1.91 -23.59
C ASP A 13 -40.37 1.60 -23.80
N ILE A 14 -39.52 2.64 -23.82
CA ILE A 14 -38.10 2.51 -24.04
C ILE A 14 -37.37 3.51 -23.15
N LEU A 15 -36.33 3.01 -22.45
CA LEU A 15 -35.26 3.83 -21.85
C LEU A 15 -33.92 3.48 -22.49
N ASN A 16 -33.12 4.51 -22.77
CA ASN A 16 -31.78 4.33 -23.25
C ASN A 16 -30.79 4.71 -22.14
N GLY A 17 -29.66 4.07 -22.14
CA GLY A 17 -28.60 4.32 -21.16
C GLY A 17 -27.22 4.37 -21.80
N GLU A 18 -26.34 5.12 -21.17
CA GLU A 18 -24.92 5.16 -21.48
C GLU A 18 -24.12 4.85 -20.23
N LEU A 19 -23.31 3.80 -20.29
CA LEU A 19 -22.41 3.40 -19.20
C LEU A 19 -21.03 4.06 -19.41
N ILE A 20 -20.53 4.71 -18.36
CA ILE A 20 -19.22 5.36 -18.32
C ILE A 20 -18.44 4.75 -17.19
N SER A 21 -17.19 4.35 -17.45
CA SER A 21 -16.25 3.98 -16.40
C SER A 21 -15.67 5.24 -15.73
N LEU A 22 -15.64 5.23 -14.40
CA LEU A 22 -15.01 6.28 -13.58
C LEU A 22 -13.66 5.80 -13.01
N SER A 23 -13.28 4.53 -13.28
CA SER A 23 -12.04 3.95 -12.79
C SER A 23 -11.00 3.83 -13.90
N PRO A 24 -9.73 4.19 -13.64
CA PRO A 24 -8.66 3.97 -14.60
C PRO A 24 -8.46 2.48 -14.88
N GLY A 25 -8.02 2.14 -16.09
CA GLY A 25 -7.78 0.75 -16.48
C GLY A 25 -9.03 -0.08 -16.74
N ILE A 26 -10.23 0.51 -16.67
CA ILE A 26 -11.50 -0.14 -16.98
C ILE A 26 -12.15 0.57 -18.16
N ASN A 27 -12.28 -0.13 -19.28
CA ASN A 27 -12.86 0.40 -20.50
C ASN A 27 -14.27 -0.16 -20.73
N VAL A 28 -15.24 0.68 -21.07
CA VAL A 28 -16.55 0.24 -21.53
C VAL A 28 -16.52 0.17 -23.06
N ILE A 29 -16.51 -1.04 -23.60
CA ILE A 29 -16.41 -1.27 -25.07
C ILE A 29 -17.75 -1.01 -25.75
N THR A 30 -18.85 -1.46 -25.13
CA THR A 30 -20.21 -1.22 -25.63
C THR A 30 -20.99 -0.37 -24.63
N PRO A 31 -20.87 0.97 -24.69
CA PRO A 31 -21.43 1.83 -23.64
C PRO A 31 -22.94 1.99 -23.71
N GLN A 32 -23.55 1.72 -24.86
CA GLN A 32 -24.98 1.94 -25.06
C GLN A 32 -25.80 0.71 -24.66
N ILE A 33 -26.86 0.96 -23.89
CA ILE A 33 -27.77 -0.06 -23.39
C ILE A 33 -29.22 0.47 -23.49
N SER A 34 -30.17 -0.39 -23.66
CA SER A 34 -31.58 -0.02 -23.66
C SER A 34 -32.44 -1.05 -22.92
N TRP A 35 -33.58 -0.58 -22.45
CA TRP A 35 -34.62 -1.40 -21.79
C TRP A 35 -35.94 -1.07 -22.45
N GLU A 36 -36.77 -2.09 -22.61
CA GLU A 36 -38.10 -1.99 -23.20
C GLU A 36 -39.16 -2.48 -22.22
N ASN A 37 -40.37 -2.01 -22.41
CA ASN A 37 -41.56 -2.44 -21.65
C ASN A 37 -41.39 -2.30 -20.14
N ILE A 38 -41.00 -1.13 -19.69
CA ILE A 38 -40.70 -0.83 -18.29
C ILE A 38 -42.01 -0.51 -17.57
N TYR A 39 -42.67 -1.54 -17.06
CA TYR A 39 -43.95 -1.39 -16.36
C TYR A 39 -43.79 -0.86 -14.92
N PRO A 40 -44.79 -0.15 -14.38
CA PRO A 40 -44.78 0.27 -12.97
C PRO A 40 -44.63 -0.92 -12.03
N ASN A 41 -43.79 -0.74 -10.99
CA ASN A 41 -43.46 -1.74 -9.97
C ASN A 41 -42.92 -3.07 -10.56
N SER A 42 -42.16 -2.98 -11.63
CA SER A 42 -41.48 -4.12 -12.24
C SER A 42 -40.03 -3.91 -12.48
N SER A 43 -39.31 -5.02 -12.66
CA SER A 43 -37.90 -5.04 -13.06
C SER A 43 -37.81 -5.39 -14.55
N SER A 44 -37.04 -4.62 -15.31
CA SER A 44 -36.85 -4.83 -16.74
C SER A 44 -35.39 -5.20 -17.02
N ALA A 45 -35.20 -6.27 -17.78
CA ALA A 45 -33.87 -6.67 -18.25
C ALA A 45 -33.41 -5.78 -19.43
N PRO A 46 -32.11 -5.55 -19.60
CA PRO A 46 -31.62 -4.84 -20.76
C PRO A 46 -31.82 -5.65 -22.04
N THR A 47 -31.99 -4.96 -23.15
CA THR A 47 -32.15 -5.58 -24.49
C THR A 47 -30.83 -5.95 -25.15
N SER A 48 -29.73 -5.45 -24.62
CA SER A 48 -28.35 -5.70 -25.09
C SER A 48 -27.41 -5.97 -23.94
N THR A 49 -26.22 -6.49 -24.24
CA THR A 49 -25.15 -6.70 -23.26
C THR A 49 -24.15 -5.55 -23.34
N ILE A 50 -23.66 -5.14 -22.17
CA ILE A 50 -22.50 -4.26 -22.07
C ILE A 50 -21.26 -5.13 -21.99
N GLU A 51 -20.25 -4.77 -22.77
CA GLU A 51 -18.92 -5.35 -22.72
C GLU A 51 -17.97 -4.39 -22.03
N ILE A 52 -17.22 -4.91 -21.06
CA ILE A 52 -16.23 -4.18 -20.27
C ILE A 52 -14.92 -4.91 -20.42
N GLU A 53 -13.86 -4.16 -20.71
CA GLU A 53 -12.48 -4.64 -20.73
C GLU A 53 -11.76 -4.17 -19.48
N VAL A 54 -11.08 -5.08 -18.83
CA VAL A 54 -10.13 -4.79 -17.74
C VAL A 54 -8.74 -4.82 -18.35
N MET A 55 -8.01 -3.70 -18.24
CA MET A 55 -6.65 -3.58 -18.79
C MET A 55 -5.66 -4.34 -17.89
N ASP A 56 -4.53 -4.72 -18.48
CA ASP A 56 -3.41 -5.28 -17.73
C ASP A 56 -2.95 -4.32 -16.63
N GLY A 57 -2.55 -4.87 -15.49
CA GLY A 57 -2.11 -4.10 -14.33
C GLY A 57 -3.24 -3.62 -13.40
N VAL A 58 -4.50 -3.86 -13.71
CA VAL A 58 -5.60 -3.65 -12.76
C VAL A 58 -5.58 -4.74 -11.71
N ILE A 59 -5.39 -4.35 -10.44
CA ILE A 59 -5.23 -5.28 -9.32
C ILE A 59 -6.54 -6.02 -9.04
N ASN A 60 -6.46 -7.35 -8.88
CA ASN A 60 -7.58 -8.15 -8.42
C ASN A 60 -8.09 -7.68 -7.05
N GLY A 61 -9.41 -7.65 -6.89
CA GLY A 61 -10.06 -7.13 -5.68
C GLY A 61 -10.29 -5.61 -5.69
N SER A 62 -9.72 -4.89 -6.65
CA SER A 62 -10.03 -3.46 -6.78
C SER A 62 -11.49 -3.22 -7.15
N VAL A 63 -11.96 -2.00 -6.91
CA VAL A 63 -13.37 -1.62 -7.14
C VAL A 63 -13.46 -0.71 -8.34
N ALA A 64 -14.08 -1.20 -9.40
CA ALA A 64 -14.43 -0.41 -10.59
C ALA A 64 -15.71 0.38 -10.34
N ASN A 65 -15.65 1.71 -10.47
CA ASN A 65 -16.77 2.61 -10.31
C ASN A 65 -17.35 2.99 -11.68
N PHE A 66 -18.64 2.99 -11.78
CA PHE A 66 -19.37 3.29 -13.01
C PHE A 66 -20.44 4.35 -12.79
N GLN A 67 -20.70 5.12 -13.85
CA GLN A 67 -21.85 6.00 -13.97
C GLN A 67 -22.72 5.53 -15.11
N LEU A 68 -24.03 5.37 -14.87
CA LEU A 68 -25.04 5.06 -15.85
C LEU A 68 -25.96 6.27 -16.03
N ASN A 69 -25.95 6.87 -17.19
CA ASN A 69 -26.87 7.94 -17.56
C ASN A 69 -28.06 7.32 -18.31
N VAL A 70 -29.27 7.48 -17.79
CA VAL A 70 -30.51 6.95 -18.38
C VAL A 70 -31.38 8.08 -18.86
N HIS A 71 -31.98 7.93 -20.05
CA HIS A 71 -32.86 8.93 -20.63
C HIS A 71 -33.92 8.31 -21.56
N ASN A 72 -34.98 9.09 -21.82
CA ASN A 72 -36.01 8.78 -22.87
C ASN A 72 -36.19 9.96 -23.80
N GLU A 73 -36.99 9.76 -24.86
CA GLU A 73 -37.32 10.83 -25.82
C GLU A 73 -38.27 11.89 -25.23
N SER A 74 -38.97 11.59 -24.15
CA SER A 74 -39.93 12.48 -23.49
C SER A 74 -39.23 13.50 -22.55
N GLY A 75 -37.94 13.41 -22.38
CA GLY A 75 -37.12 14.34 -21.56
C GLY A 75 -36.85 13.84 -20.13
N TYR A 76 -37.15 12.59 -19.79
CA TYR A 76 -36.70 11.96 -18.57
C TYR A 76 -35.19 11.74 -18.64
N GLN A 77 -34.47 12.10 -17.56
CA GLN A 77 -33.04 11.88 -17.41
C GLN A 77 -32.73 11.56 -15.95
N GLU A 78 -31.93 10.55 -15.74
CA GLU A 78 -31.43 10.17 -14.41
C GLU A 78 -30.01 9.61 -14.49
N MET A 79 -29.24 9.77 -13.42
CA MET A 79 -27.87 9.31 -13.33
C MET A 79 -27.73 8.39 -12.12
N PHE A 80 -27.18 7.22 -12.33
CA PHE A 80 -26.88 6.23 -11.29
C PHE A 80 -25.40 6.01 -11.21
N THR A 81 -24.89 5.79 -10.00
CA THR A 81 -23.52 5.33 -9.78
C THR A 81 -23.55 4.00 -9.05
N PHE A 82 -22.69 3.09 -9.45
CA PHE A 82 -22.52 1.79 -8.81
C PHE A 82 -21.06 1.31 -8.98
N ASN A 83 -20.73 0.24 -8.28
CA ASN A 83 -19.42 -0.35 -8.38
C ASN A 83 -19.49 -1.87 -8.57
N ILE A 84 -18.39 -2.42 -9.10
CA ILE A 84 -18.19 -3.86 -9.32
C ILE A 84 -16.78 -4.19 -8.85
N SER A 85 -16.62 -5.27 -8.08
CA SER A 85 -15.29 -5.78 -7.75
C SER A 85 -14.67 -6.46 -8.97
N VAL A 86 -13.39 -6.19 -9.21
CA VAL A 86 -12.60 -6.76 -10.29
C VAL A 86 -11.90 -8.02 -9.78
N GLY A 87 -12.12 -9.15 -10.43
CA GLY A 87 -11.44 -10.41 -10.11
C GLY A 87 -11.75 -10.95 -8.71
N GLN A 88 -10.89 -11.86 -8.28
CA GLN A 88 -10.87 -12.43 -6.92
C GLN A 88 -9.45 -12.37 -6.40
N VAL A 89 -9.27 -11.79 -5.22
CA VAL A 89 -7.96 -11.70 -4.57
C VAL A 89 -7.45 -13.10 -4.21
N THR A 90 -6.20 -13.35 -4.55
CA THR A 90 -5.44 -14.55 -4.21
C THR A 90 -4.19 -14.19 -3.39
N VAL A 91 -3.42 -15.17 -3.00
CA VAL A 91 -2.14 -14.95 -2.27
C VAL A 91 -1.02 -14.37 -3.16
N SER A 92 -1.24 -14.27 -4.47
CA SER A 92 -0.31 -13.71 -5.44
C SER A 92 -0.79 -12.36 -5.96
N ASP A 93 -1.66 -11.70 -5.23
CA ASP A 93 -2.17 -10.38 -5.56
C ASP A 93 -1.79 -9.38 -4.47
N PRO A 94 -1.39 -8.14 -4.82
CA PRO A 94 -1.03 -7.11 -3.87
C PRO A 94 -2.14 -6.82 -2.85
N LEU A 95 -1.76 -6.51 -1.64
CA LEU A 95 -2.69 -6.14 -0.58
C LEU A 95 -3.02 -4.64 -0.65
N GLY A 96 -4.28 -4.32 -0.66
CA GLY A 96 -4.75 -2.93 -0.68
C GLY A 96 -5.94 -2.69 -1.62
N PRO A 97 -6.30 -1.42 -1.89
CA PRO A 97 -5.74 -0.28 -1.18
C PRO A 97 -6.25 -0.21 0.27
N ASP A 98 -5.45 0.39 1.15
CA ASP A 98 -5.97 0.81 2.44
C ASP A 98 -6.93 2.02 2.28
N SER A 99 -7.48 2.54 3.37
CA SER A 99 -8.43 3.65 3.31
C SER A 99 -7.85 4.97 2.77
N TYR A 100 -6.52 5.09 2.75
CA TYR A 100 -5.81 6.24 2.20
C TYR A 100 -5.43 6.03 0.72
N GLY A 101 -5.12 4.80 0.32
CA GLY A 101 -4.75 4.43 -1.05
C GLY A 101 -3.41 3.71 -1.19
N TYR A 102 -2.76 3.30 -0.09
CA TYR A 102 -1.55 2.49 -0.15
C TYR A 102 -1.83 1.05 -0.57
N TYR A 103 -0.93 0.52 -1.39
CA TYR A 103 -0.82 -0.89 -1.72
C TYR A 103 0.50 -1.45 -1.18
N ILE A 104 0.49 -2.73 -0.81
CA ILE A 104 1.68 -3.50 -0.47
C ILE A 104 1.83 -4.60 -1.50
N TYR A 105 2.98 -4.63 -2.17
CA TYR A 105 3.41 -5.68 -3.09
C TYR A 105 4.47 -6.52 -2.40
N ASP A 106 4.38 -7.83 -2.53
CA ASP A 106 5.41 -8.75 -2.04
C ASP A 106 6.08 -9.53 -3.19
N SER A 107 7.10 -10.34 -2.85
CA SER A 107 7.84 -11.13 -3.85
C SER A 107 7.00 -12.24 -4.50
N GLY A 108 5.80 -12.52 -4.03
CA GLY A 108 4.84 -13.45 -4.62
C GLY A 108 3.99 -12.84 -5.71
N ASP A 109 3.94 -11.50 -5.80
CA ASP A 109 3.10 -10.75 -6.75
C ASP A 109 3.72 -10.65 -8.15
N SER A 110 4.40 -11.68 -8.62
CA SER A 110 5.28 -11.70 -9.79
C SER A 110 4.60 -11.36 -11.12
N GLU A 111 3.29 -11.35 -11.18
CA GLU A 111 2.49 -10.95 -12.36
C GLU A 111 2.29 -9.42 -12.45
N TYR A 112 2.73 -8.66 -11.43
CA TYR A 112 2.56 -7.22 -11.37
C TYR A 112 3.90 -6.48 -11.52
N ASP A 113 3.90 -5.41 -12.30
CA ASP A 113 5.10 -4.62 -12.61
C ASP A 113 5.75 -3.97 -11.38
N LEU A 114 4.98 -3.80 -10.30
CA LEU A 114 5.45 -3.22 -9.05
C LEU A 114 5.89 -4.25 -8.01
N ALA A 115 5.88 -5.54 -8.34
CA ALA A 115 6.42 -6.58 -7.47
C ALA A 115 7.90 -6.29 -7.16
N PRO A 116 8.32 -6.37 -5.88
CA PRO A 116 9.67 -5.98 -5.49
C PRO A 116 10.70 -7.04 -5.89
N ASP A 117 11.79 -6.59 -6.50
CA ASP A 117 13.00 -7.41 -6.69
C ASP A 117 13.85 -7.38 -5.43
N TYR A 118 14.26 -8.53 -4.92
CA TYR A 118 15.21 -8.60 -3.83
C TYR A 118 16.59 -8.14 -4.31
N ASN A 119 17.12 -7.10 -3.66
CA ASN A 119 18.46 -6.57 -3.94
C ASN A 119 19.04 -5.97 -2.66
N TRP A 120 19.73 -6.80 -1.88
CA TRP A 120 20.36 -6.37 -0.63
C TRP A 120 21.47 -5.36 -0.89
N ILE A 121 21.46 -4.25 -0.18
CA ILE A 121 22.51 -3.21 -0.22
C ILE A 121 23.22 -3.27 1.11
N GLU A 122 24.37 -3.94 1.13
CA GLU A 122 25.16 -4.07 2.35
C GLU A 122 25.69 -2.70 2.85
N ILE A 123 25.29 -2.33 4.06
CA ILE A 123 25.76 -1.08 4.67
C ILE A 123 26.47 -1.30 6.01
N ASP A 124 26.45 -2.53 6.58
CA ASP A 124 27.21 -2.86 7.77
C ASP A 124 28.71 -2.93 7.46
N PRO A 125 29.55 -2.14 8.15
CA PRO A 125 31.01 -2.17 7.97
C PRO A 125 31.64 -3.54 8.27
N ALA A 126 31.04 -4.36 9.13
CA ALA A 126 31.54 -5.71 9.42
C ALA A 126 31.46 -6.63 8.18
N TYR A 127 30.53 -6.36 7.26
CA TYR A 127 30.33 -7.11 6.02
C TYR A 127 30.78 -6.36 4.77
N GLY A 128 31.53 -5.24 4.95
CA GLY A 128 32.12 -4.46 3.86
C GLY A 128 31.26 -3.30 3.38
N GLY A 129 30.21 -2.98 4.10
CA GLY A 129 29.44 -1.76 3.93
C GLY A 129 30.18 -0.52 4.42
N ASP A 130 29.56 0.64 4.28
CA ASP A 130 30.05 1.94 4.73
C ASP A 130 28.92 2.80 5.34
N GLY A 131 27.97 2.14 5.98
CA GLY A 131 26.89 2.75 6.73
C GLY A 131 27.37 3.50 7.95
N ASN A 132 26.54 4.41 8.42
CA ASN A 132 26.76 5.15 9.65
C ASN A 132 26.10 4.40 10.79
N ASP A 133 26.89 3.97 11.75
CA ASP A 133 26.42 3.32 12.98
C ASP A 133 25.65 4.33 13.84
N LEU A 134 24.43 3.98 14.23
CA LEU A 134 23.62 4.81 15.13
C LEU A 134 24.06 4.68 16.59
N ASN A 135 24.88 3.67 16.92
CA ASN A 135 25.29 3.35 18.28
C ASN A 135 24.10 3.11 19.23
N ILE A 136 23.06 2.51 18.73
CA ILE A 136 21.92 2.07 19.55
C ILE A 136 22.36 0.91 20.42
N SER A 137 22.23 1.04 21.75
CA SER A 137 22.69 0.05 22.71
C SER A 137 21.53 -0.56 23.46
N ASP A 138 21.01 -1.65 22.91
CA ASP A 138 19.95 -2.43 23.49
C ASP A 138 20.46 -3.78 23.97
N ASN A 139 20.50 -3.96 25.29
CA ASN A 139 20.94 -5.21 25.91
C ASN A 139 19.75 -6.10 26.31
N GLY A 140 18.55 -5.76 25.91
CA GLY A 140 17.30 -6.34 26.40
C GLY A 140 16.99 -5.92 27.83
N ASP A 141 16.04 -6.58 28.48
CA ASP A 141 15.71 -6.38 29.90
C ASP A 141 15.32 -4.90 30.24
N ASN A 142 14.48 -4.30 29.40
CA ASN A 142 14.01 -2.89 29.45
C ASN A 142 15.13 -1.86 29.19
N GLN A 143 16.00 -2.18 28.29
CA GLN A 143 17.05 -1.26 27.79
C GLN A 143 16.85 -0.92 26.31
N ASP A 144 15.59 -0.92 25.89
CA ASP A 144 15.22 -0.49 24.53
C ASP A 144 15.70 0.93 24.26
N GLU A 145 16.13 1.19 23.05
CA GLU A 145 16.61 2.51 22.66
C GLU A 145 16.06 2.92 21.29
N SER A 146 15.77 4.20 21.17
CA SER A 146 15.40 4.81 19.89
C SER A 146 16.21 6.07 19.63
N GLN A 147 16.46 6.38 18.35
CA GLN A 147 17.22 7.54 17.94
C GLN A 147 16.52 8.33 16.85
N VAL A 148 16.47 9.67 17.03
CA VAL A 148 15.95 10.59 16.01
C VAL A 148 17.05 10.85 14.97
N VAL A 149 16.73 10.64 13.70
CA VAL A 149 17.62 10.81 12.56
C VAL A 149 17.03 11.79 11.55
N ASN A 150 17.82 12.78 11.13
CA ASN A 150 17.40 13.68 10.06
C ASN A 150 17.47 12.97 8.71
N LEU A 151 16.40 13.07 7.92
CA LEU A 151 16.41 12.59 6.54
C LEU A 151 17.17 13.58 5.63
N PRO A 152 17.90 13.08 4.64
CA PRO A 152 18.60 13.93 3.68
C PRO A 152 17.67 14.57 2.63
N PHE A 153 16.40 14.21 2.64
CA PHE A 153 15.34 14.73 1.80
C PHE A 153 14.00 14.67 2.55
N THR A 154 13.05 15.47 2.13
CA THR A 154 11.68 15.40 2.66
C THR A 154 11.01 14.13 2.17
N PHE A 155 10.53 13.29 3.08
CA PHE A 155 9.78 12.09 2.79
C PHE A 155 8.29 12.30 3.10
N ARG A 156 7.43 11.97 2.13
CA ARG A 156 5.99 12.09 2.31
C ARG A 156 5.38 10.74 2.64
N PHE A 157 4.63 10.69 3.74
CA PHE A 157 3.97 9.48 4.22
C PHE A 157 2.55 9.80 4.69
N TYR A 158 1.55 9.12 4.17
CA TYR A 158 0.12 9.40 4.39
C TYR A 158 -0.23 10.89 4.24
N GLY A 159 0.26 11.50 3.16
CA GLY A 159 0.00 12.89 2.80
C GLY A 159 0.69 13.95 3.67
N LYS A 160 1.59 13.56 4.57
CA LYS A 160 2.37 14.47 5.41
C LYS A 160 3.84 14.39 5.08
N ASP A 161 4.52 15.53 5.14
CA ASP A 161 5.94 15.66 4.86
C ASP A 161 6.75 15.56 6.16
N TYR A 162 7.85 14.80 6.10
CA TYR A 162 8.75 14.54 7.22
C TYR A 162 10.21 14.73 6.81
N ASP A 163 10.96 15.46 7.62
CA ASP A 163 12.40 15.72 7.44
C ASP A 163 13.24 14.93 8.45
N GLN A 164 12.59 14.18 9.34
CA GLN A 164 13.22 13.32 10.33
C GLN A 164 12.35 12.10 10.63
N ILE A 165 13.01 11.04 11.09
CA ILE A 165 12.39 9.80 11.56
C ILE A 165 13.01 9.42 12.92
N THR A 166 12.29 8.61 13.68
CA THR A 166 12.83 7.91 14.85
C THR A 166 12.99 6.44 14.52
N ILE A 167 14.18 5.89 14.74
CA ILE A 167 14.54 4.50 14.50
C ILE A 167 14.71 3.83 15.86
N CYS A 168 14.06 2.68 16.09
CA CYS A 168 14.13 1.92 17.33
C CYS A 168 14.89 0.60 17.15
N SER A 169 15.63 0.17 18.19
CA SER A 169 16.23 -1.16 18.27
C SER A 169 15.22 -2.26 17.94
N ASN A 170 13.99 -2.11 18.38
CA ASN A 170 12.89 -3.05 18.23
C ASN A 170 12.25 -3.12 16.83
N GLY A 171 13.02 -2.78 15.78
CA GLY A 171 12.66 -3.06 14.38
C GLY A 171 11.54 -2.23 13.81
N TRP A 172 11.35 -1.01 14.28
CA TRP A 172 10.35 -0.08 13.74
C TRP A 172 10.89 1.34 13.53
N ILE A 173 10.20 2.08 12.69
CA ILE A 173 10.44 3.49 12.38
C ILE A 173 9.18 4.30 12.69
N SER A 174 9.32 5.46 13.33
CA SER A 174 8.30 6.50 13.37
C SER A 174 8.65 7.63 12.42
N PHE A 175 7.69 8.10 11.65
CA PHE A 175 7.88 9.34 10.89
C PHE A 175 7.68 10.54 11.82
N GLY A 176 8.76 11.33 11.98
CA GLY A 176 8.89 12.38 12.98
C GLY A 176 9.53 11.89 14.28
N GLU A 177 9.56 12.77 15.26
CA GLU A 177 10.18 12.54 16.57
C GLU A 177 9.22 11.83 17.53
N THR A 178 9.73 10.83 18.25
CA THR A 178 9.06 10.19 19.37
C THR A 178 10.08 9.72 20.40
N GLU A 179 9.69 9.70 21.67
CA GLU A 179 10.46 9.11 22.77
C GLU A 179 9.99 7.68 23.10
N MET A 180 9.17 7.08 22.24
CA MET A 180 8.72 5.70 22.45
C MET A 180 9.83 4.71 22.09
N GLU A 181 9.90 3.62 22.86
CA GLU A 181 10.89 2.54 22.74
C GLU A 181 10.19 1.17 22.81
N SER A 182 8.92 1.10 22.42
CA SER A 182 8.09 -0.07 22.62
C SER A 182 8.60 -1.29 21.84
N PHE A 183 8.79 -2.41 22.55
CA PHE A 183 9.11 -3.72 21.99
C PHE A 183 7.87 -4.57 21.71
N ARG A 184 6.72 -4.24 22.33
CA ARG A 184 5.51 -5.06 22.26
C ARG A 184 4.77 -4.86 20.95
N ASN A 185 4.84 -5.85 20.08
CA ASN A 185 4.21 -5.90 18.76
C ASN A 185 2.68 -6.10 18.83
N TYR A 186 1.97 -5.09 19.30
CA TYR A 186 0.50 -5.10 19.30
C TYR A 186 -0.06 -4.98 17.87
N ASN A 187 -1.34 -5.34 17.73
CA ASN A 187 -2.03 -5.17 16.44
C ASN A 187 -2.01 -3.71 15.95
N LEU A 188 -1.71 -3.50 14.68
CA LEU A 188 -1.76 -2.21 14.02
C LEU A 188 -3.07 -2.08 13.20
N PRO A 189 -3.70 -0.89 13.23
CA PRO A 189 -3.40 0.26 14.08
C PRO A 189 -3.80 0.00 15.54
N GLY A 190 -3.00 0.49 16.47
CA GLY A 190 -3.23 0.27 17.89
C GLY A 190 -2.40 1.18 18.79
N ALA A 191 -2.59 1.05 20.10
CA ALA A 191 -2.02 1.95 21.11
C ALA A 191 -0.60 1.54 21.58
N GLY A 192 0.03 0.56 20.99
CA GLY A 192 1.31 0.01 21.48
C GLY A 192 2.55 0.67 20.91
N GLY A 193 2.46 1.28 19.74
CA GLY A 193 3.57 1.93 19.05
C GLY A 193 3.32 3.40 18.75
N PRO A 194 4.32 4.11 18.19
CA PRO A 194 4.15 5.49 17.74
C PRO A 194 3.18 5.61 16.58
N SER A 195 2.72 6.82 16.30
CA SER A 195 1.90 7.10 15.12
C SER A 195 2.35 8.42 14.48
N PRO A 196 2.73 8.39 13.20
CA PRO A 196 2.72 7.26 12.26
C PRO A 196 3.92 6.31 12.44
N MET A 197 3.73 5.03 12.10
CA MET A 197 4.71 3.96 12.31
C MET A 197 4.86 3.08 11.07
N LEU A 198 6.09 2.63 10.80
CA LEU A 198 6.43 1.54 9.91
C LEU A 198 7.04 0.41 10.76
N ALA A 199 6.31 -0.67 10.95
CA ALA A 199 6.77 -1.85 11.65
C ALA A 199 7.48 -2.78 10.65
N VAL A 200 8.80 -2.69 10.56
CA VAL A 200 9.61 -3.48 9.62
C VAL A 200 9.71 -4.93 10.11
N PHE A 201 10.17 -5.11 11.34
CA PHE A 201 10.12 -6.35 12.09
C PHE A 201 10.03 -5.97 13.58
N TRP A 202 8.82 -5.64 14.02
CA TRP A 202 8.58 -5.14 15.37
C TRP A 202 8.49 -6.29 16.36
N ASP A 203 9.55 -6.47 17.11
CA ASP A 203 9.67 -7.46 18.18
C ASP A 203 10.59 -6.93 19.29
N ASP A 204 10.74 -7.66 20.38
CA ASP A 204 11.73 -7.39 21.42
C ASP A 204 13.10 -7.82 20.89
N LEU A 205 13.85 -6.85 20.36
CA LEU A 205 15.15 -7.06 19.72
C LEU A 205 16.26 -6.46 20.55
N THR A 206 17.43 -7.07 20.49
CA THR A 206 18.65 -6.58 21.14
C THR A 206 19.77 -6.36 20.14
N THR A 207 20.65 -5.40 20.42
CA THR A 207 21.89 -5.15 19.66
C THR A 207 23.11 -5.82 20.30
N THR A 208 22.92 -6.72 21.26
CA THR A 208 24.00 -7.48 21.90
C THR A 208 24.67 -8.47 20.96
N ASN A 209 25.93 -8.83 21.27
CA ASN A 209 26.69 -9.87 20.56
C ASN A 209 26.92 -9.58 19.06
N GLY A 210 27.09 -8.30 18.72
CA GLY A 210 27.49 -7.85 17.39
C GLY A 210 26.36 -7.38 16.49
N GLY A 211 25.12 -7.34 17.00
CA GLY A 211 24.02 -6.69 16.30
C GLY A 211 24.10 -5.16 16.43
N ASP A 212 23.76 -4.44 15.37
CA ASP A 212 23.78 -2.98 15.33
C ASP A 212 22.74 -2.45 14.34
N VAL A 213 22.48 -1.13 14.43
CA VAL A 213 21.56 -0.43 13.52
C VAL A 213 22.34 0.62 12.74
N PHE A 214 22.33 0.49 11.43
CA PHE A 214 23.05 1.36 10.52
C PHE A 214 22.13 2.19 9.64
N THR A 215 22.61 3.34 9.20
CA THR A 215 21.95 4.15 8.19
C THR A 215 22.89 4.56 7.08
N LYS A 216 22.37 4.71 5.86
CA LYS A 216 23.13 5.21 4.73
C LYS A 216 22.23 5.97 3.76
N TYR A 217 22.73 7.10 3.28
CA TYR A 217 22.12 7.80 2.16
C TYR A 217 22.91 7.56 0.87
N ILE A 218 22.25 7.06 -0.15
CA ILE A 218 22.74 6.96 -1.51
C ILE A 218 22.08 8.08 -2.32
N GLN A 219 22.89 8.98 -2.87
CA GLN A 219 22.38 10.10 -3.67
C GLN A 219 21.77 9.61 -4.99
N PRO A 220 20.76 10.34 -5.53
CA PRO A 220 20.19 10.01 -6.83
C PRO A 220 21.27 10.02 -7.90
N GLN A 221 21.23 9.02 -8.79
CA GLN A 221 22.18 8.91 -9.88
C GLN A 221 21.46 8.46 -11.16
N ASN A 222 21.57 9.25 -12.23
CA ASN A 222 20.85 9.07 -13.48
C ASN A 222 19.33 9.01 -13.22
N ASP A 223 18.65 7.94 -13.62
CA ASP A 223 17.21 7.73 -13.42
C ASP A 223 16.89 6.94 -12.14
N VAL A 224 17.90 6.64 -11.31
CA VAL A 224 17.70 5.96 -10.02
C VAL A 224 17.49 6.99 -8.93
N PRO A 225 16.37 6.93 -8.18
CA PRO A 225 16.11 7.84 -7.09
C PRO A 225 17.14 7.68 -5.96
N GLY A 226 17.34 8.74 -5.18
CA GLY A 226 18.09 8.62 -3.93
C GLY A 226 17.42 7.67 -2.97
N MET A 227 18.20 7.04 -2.09
CA MET A 227 17.73 6.04 -1.14
C MET A 227 18.28 6.34 0.24
N PHE A 228 17.42 6.39 1.24
CA PHE A 228 17.83 6.37 2.64
C PHE A 228 17.57 4.96 3.19
N ILE A 229 18.66 4.26 3.51
CA ILE A 229 18.65 2.86 3.94
C ILE A 229 18.80 2.83 5.45
N ILE A 230 17.97 2.05 6.11
CA ILE A 230 18.07 1.69 7.52
C ILE A 230 18.24 0.17 7.57
N GLU A 231 19.28 -0.30 8.22
CA GLU A 231 19.60 -1.72 8.38
C GLU A 231 19.72 -2.08 9.85
N TRP A 232 18.96 -3.06 10.27
CA TRP A 232 19.20 -3.81 11.48
C TRP A 232 20.02 -5.03 11.08
N SER A 233 21.30 -5.06 11.49
CA SER A 233 22.24 -6.11 11.13
C SER A 233 22.51 -6.99 12.35
N ASP A 234 22.35 -8.30 12.19
CA ASP A 234 22.59 -9.33 13.21
C ASP A 234 21.95 -9.06 14.59
N VAL A 235 20.85 -8.30 14.60
CA VAL A 235 20.05 -8.09 15.82
C VAL A 235 19.45 -9.42 16.27
N ARG A 236 19.13 -9.53 17.55
CA ARG A 236 18.63 -10.79 18.12
C ARG A 236 17.28 -10.59 18.77
N THR A 237 16.38 -11.55 18.57
CA THR A 237 15.18 -11.62 19.39
C THR A 237 15.56 -11.90 20.84
N TYR A 238 14.92 -11.20 21.78
CA TYR A 238 15.25 -11.31 23.20
C TYR A 238 14.92 -12.70 23.76
N ASP A 239 13.80 -13.27 23.36
CA ASP A 239 13.33 -14.54 23.91
C ASP A 239 14.05 -15.77 23.32
N GLU A 240 14.25 -15.81 22.01
CA GLU A 240 14.77 -16.98 21.29
C GLU A 240 16.23 -16.86 20.87
N TYR A 241 16.79 -15.65 20.94
CA TYR A 241 18.14 -15.33 20.49
C TYR A 241 18.40 -15.64 19.01
N SER A 242 17.35 -15.70 18.19
CA SER A 242 17.49 -15.82 16.75
C SER A 242 18.17 -14.57 16.17
N ILE A 243 18.96 -14.75 15.13
CA ILE A 243 19.65 -13.66 14.45
C ILE A 243 18.79 -13.20 13.29
N GLU A 244 18.59 -11.88 13.23
CA GLU A 244 17.77 -11.25 12.20
C GLU A 244 18.55 -10.12 11.51
N SER A 245 18.47 -10.07 10.18
CA SER A 245 19.05 -8.96 9.38
C SER A 245 18.04 -8.51 8.35
N PHE A 246 17.63 -7.25 8.45
CA PHE A 246 16.59 -6.69 7.59
C PHE A 246 16.81 -5.19 7.34
N GLN A 247 16.20 -4.69 6.26
CA GLN A 247 16.33 -3.30 5.83
C GLN A 247 14.98 -2.66 5.56
N ALA A 248 14.91 -1.37 5.85
CA ALA A 248 13.92 -0.45 5.27
C ALA A 248 14.63 0.55 4.36
N ILE A 249 14.11 0.76 3.17
CA ILE A 249 14.62 1.72 2.18
C ILE A 249 13.53 2.75 1.91
N LEU A 250 13.82 4.01 2.18
CA LEU A 250 12.96 5.13 1.82
C LEU A 250 13.52 5.75 0.54
N TYR A 251 12.73 5.73 -0.54
CA TYR A 251 13.15 6.28 -1.83
C TYR A 251 12.85 7.78 -1.92
N GLN A 252 13.82 8.52 -2.45
CA GLN A 252 13.67 9.94 -2.76
C GLN A 252 12.90 10.13 -4.07
N ASN A 253 11.65 9.70 -4.08
CA ASN A 253 10.73 9.83 -5.18
C ASN A 253 9.33 10.17 -4.66
N ALA A 254 8.43 10.49 -5.56
CA ALA A 254 7.02 10.73 -5.26
C ALA A 254 6.16 9.90 -6.20
N VAL A 255 5.36 9.02 -5.64
CA VAL A 255 4.51 8.08 -6.40
C VAL A 255 3.12 8.68 -6.61
N LEU A 256 2.62 8.63 -7.84
CA LEU A 256 1.26 9.05 -8.17
C LEU A 256 0.23 8.04 -7.61
N PRO A 257 -0.99 8.49 -7.27
CA PRO A 257 -1.53 9.86 -7.45
C PRO A 257 -1.24 10.82 -6.27
N ASN A 258 -0.82 10.30 -5.11
CA ASN A 258 -0.77 11.07 -3.86
C ASN A 258 0.56 11.78 -3.62
N PHE A 259 1.57 11.49 -4.44
CA PHE A 259 2.95 11.96 -4.28
C PHE A 259 3.61 11.52 -2.97
N ASP A 260 3.15 10.42 -2.38
CA ASP A 260 3.81 9.81 -1.24
C ASP A 260 5.11 9.11 -1.65
N GLY A 261 6.01 8.92 -0.69
CA GLY A 261 7.26 8.23 -0.90
C GLY A 261 7.08 6.72 -1.02
N GLU A 262 7.93 6.08 -1.81
CA GLU A 262 8.01 4.64 -1.93
C GLU A 262 8.87 4.06 -0.81
N ILE A 263 8.44 2.93 -0.27
CA ILE A 263 9.15 2.20 0.80
C ILE A 263 9.38 0.77 0.34
N LYS A 264 10.60 0.26 0.53
CA LYS A 264 10.93 -1.14 0.31
C LYS A 264 11.46 -1.76 1.58
N LEU A 265 10.94 -2.94 1.92
CA LEU A 265 11.42 -3.77 3.02
C LEU A 265 12.13 -4.98 2.46
N GLN A 266 13.26 -5.37 3.03
CA GLN A 266 14.04 -6.54 2.64
C GLN A 266 14.50 -7.31 3.88
N TYR A 267 14.48 -8.63 3.77
CA TYR A 267 14.89 -9.54 4.84
C TYR A 267 15.99 -10.45 4.30
N LYS A 268 17.21 -10.35 4.85
CA LYS A 268 18.38 -11.13 4.46
C LYS A 268 18.48 -12.40 5.29
N GLU A 269 18.24 -12.26 6.58
CA GLU A 269 18.22 -13.33 7.54
C GLU A 269 16.99 -13.18 8.42
N PHE A 270 16.17 -14.21 8.47
CA PHE A 270 14.90 -14.21 9.19
C PHE A 270 14.67 -15.60 9.79
N ASN A 271 14.99 -15.75 11.06
CA ASN A 271 15.01 -17.02 11.79
C ASN A 271 13.92 -17.13 12.86
N ASN A 272 13.18 -16.04 13.11
CA ASN A 272 12.05 -16.07 14.03
C ASN A 272 10.87 -16.82 13.36
N THR A 273 10.50 -18.00 13.86
CA THR A 273 9.47 -18.89 13.28
C THR A 273 8.40 -19.30 14.30
#